data_7c6243d47b8846f20c2bb2d3c746ad4a
#
_entry.id   7c6243d47b8846f20c2bb2d3c746ad4a
#
_cell.length_a   1.000
_cell.length_b   1.000
_cell.length_c   1.000
_cell.angle_alpha   90.00
_cell.angle_beta   90.00
_cell.angle_gamma   90.00
#
_symmetry.space_group_name_H-M   'P 1'
#
loop_
_entity.id
_entity.type
_entity.pdbx_description
1 polymer ?
#
loop_
_entity_poly.entity_id
_entity_poly.type
_entity_poly.pdbx_seq_one_letter_code
_entity_poly.pdbx_strand_id
1 'polypeptide(L)'
;MSVTAKSITRKSISAKSIHQAYILASERYAELGVDTEAAMTSLRKIPISLHCWQGDDVGGFENHGTGLTGGIAVTGNYPGKARNPDELRADLEKALALIPGRHRINLHAFYGEFGGKKVDRNEIEPKHFQNWIEWAKQRKLGMDFNPTCFSHPKASDGFTLSHTD
;
A
#
# COMPACT_ATOMS: atom_id res chain seq x y z
N MET A 1 11.04 -34.03 25.26
CA MET A 1 12.37 -33.45 24.91
C MET A 1 12.17 -31.97 24.60
N SER A 2 12.68 -31.11 25.48
CA SER A 2 12.52 -29.65 25.33
C SER A 2 13.58 -29.14 24.37
N VAL A 3 13.17 -28.56 23.25
CA VAL A 3 14.07 -27.92 22.29
C VAL A 3 14.28 -26.48 22.75
N THR A 4 15.45 -26.23 23.34
CA THR A 4 15.86 -24.89 23.76
C THR A 4 16.14 -24.04 22.52
N ALA A 5 15.33 -23.02 22.28
CA ALA A 5 15.57 -22.05 21.21
C ALA A 5 16.87 -21.29 21.50
N LYS A 6 17.89 -21.48 20.66
CA LYS A 6 19.12 -20.69 20.71
C LYS A 6 18.78 -19.24 20.36
N SER A 7 19.00 -18.33 21.31
CA SER A 7 18.93 -16.89 21.07
C SER A 7 19.94 -16.49 19.99
N ILE A 8 19.44 -16.08 18.83
CA ILE A 8 20.27 -15.49 17.77
C ILE A 8 20.51 -14.03 18.17
N THR A 9 21.69 -13.76 18.71
CA THR A 9 22.12 -12.39 18.98
C THR A 9 22.32 -11.68 17.63
N ARG A 10 21.43 -10.74 17.32
CA ARG A 10 21.59 -9.86 16.15
C ARG A 10 22.87 -9.05 16.32
N LYS A 11 23.93 -9.41 15.62
CA LYS A 11 25.10 -8.53 15.44
C LYS A 11 24.61 -7.30 14.68
N SER A 12 24.79 -6.10 15.25
CA SER A 12 24.56 -4.85 14.52
C SER A 12 25.49 -4.80 13.31
N ILE A 13 24.92 -4.66 12.12
CA ILE A 13 25.69 -4.51 10.89
C ILE A 13 26.33 -3.13 10.91
N SER A 14 27.65 -3.05 10.78
CA SER A 14 28.36 -1.78 10.77
C SER A 14 28.13 -1.00 9.46
N ALA A 15 28.17 0.33 9.52
CA ALA A 15 28.10 1.17 8.32
C ALA A 15 29.18 0.79 7.28
N LYS A 16 30.36 0.38 7.73
CA LYS A 16 31.44 -0.10 6.86
C LYS A 16 31.04 -1.37 6.11
N SER A 17 30.41 -2.34 6.78
CA SER A 17 30.01 -3.57 6.11
C SER A 17 28.83 -3.35 5.15
N ILE A 18 27.92 -2.41 5.44
CA ILE A 18 26.85 -2.01 4.51
C ILE A 18 27.46 -1.39 3.26
N HIS A 19 28.41 -0.48 3.40
CA HIS A 19 29.08 0.16 2.28
C HIS A 19 29.84 -0.85 1.39
N GLN A 20 30.56 -1.78 1.99
CA GLN A 20 31.23 -2.84 1.25
C GLN A 20 30.26 -3.75 0.49
N ALA A 21 29.13 -4.10 1.11
CA ALA A 21 28.09 -4.88 0.44
C ALA A 21 27.47 -4.12 -0.74
N TYR A 22 27.29 -2.80 -0.59
CA TYR A 22 26.80 -1.95 -1.67
C TYR A 22 27.78 -1.91 -2.86
N ILE A 23 29.08 -1.72 -2.61
CA ILE A 23 30.10 -1.73 -3.68
C ILE A 23 30.06 -3.05 -4.44
N LEU A 24 30.08 -4.18 -3.73
CA LEU A 24 30.02 -5.50 -4.35
C LEU A 24 28.76 -5.69 -5.19
N ALA A 25 27.60 -5.22 -4.70
CA ALA A 25 26.36 -5.27 -5.46
C ALA A 25 26.45 -4.42 -6.73
N SER A 26 26.99 -3.19 -6.65
CA SER A 26 27.16 -2.30 -7.80
C SER A 26 28.05 -2.91 -8.87
N GLU A 27 29.16 -3.56 -8.48
CA GLU A 27 30.05 -4.28 -9.40
C GLU A 27 29.32 -5.41 -10.14
N ARG A 28 28.49 -6.18 -9.41
CA ARG A 28 27.67 -7.25 -10.00
C ARG A 28 26.64 -6.72 -10.99
N TYR A 29 26.01 -5.60 -10.70
CA TYR A 29 25.10 -4.96 -11.64
C TYR A 29 25.83 -4.39 -12.86
N ALA A 30 27.03 -3.84 -12.68
CA ALA A 30 27.87 -3.32 -13.76
C ALA A 30 28.27 -4.43 -14.75
N GLU A 31 28.54 -5.65 -14.28
CA GLU A 31 28.79 -6.82 -15.13
C GLU A 31 27.61 -7.12 -16.08
N LEU A 32 26.39 -6.71 -15.69
CA LEU A 32 25.16 -6.84 -16.49
C LEU A 32 24.85 -5.58 -17.31
N GLY A 33 25.78 -4.59 -17.32
CA GLY A 33 25.59 -3.32 -18.04
C GLY A 33 24.71 -2.31 -17.33
N VAL A 34 24.45 -2.48 -16.01
CA VAL A 34 23.60 -1.57 -15.23
C VAL A 34 24.46 -0.63 -14.38
N ASP A 35 24.33 0.67 -14.62
CA ASP A 35 24.84 1.72 -13.75
C ASP A 35 23.82 1.97 -12.61
N THR A 36 24.15 1.49 -11.42
CA THR A 36 23.25 1.58 -10.25
C THR A 36 23.03 3.02 -9.78
N GLU A 37 24.04 3.90 -9.88
CA GLU A 37 23.91 5.30 -9.48
C GLU A 37 22.98 6.08 -10.45
N ALA A 38 23.17 5.86 -11.75
CA ALA A 38 22.30 6.45 -12.76
C ALA A 38 20.85 5.93 -12.62
N ALA A 39 20.67 4.65 -12.37
CA ALA A 39 19.36 4.03 -12.15
C ALA A 39 18.66 4.62 -10.92
N MET A 40 19.35 4.72 -9.77
CA MET A 40 18.80 5.31 -8.56
C MET A 40 18.49 6.81 -8.73
N THR A 41 19.35 7.55 -9.44
CA THR A 41 19.11 8.96 -9.75
C THR A 41 17.89 9.16 -10.62
N SER A 42 17.67 8.28 -11.57
CA SER A 42 16.47 8.28 -12.42
C SER A 42 15.22 7.92 -11.63
N LEU A 43 15.28 6.89 -10.78
CA LEU A 43 14.18 6.45 -9.95
C LEU A 43 13.72 7.54 -8.97
N ARG A 44 14.64 8.30 -8.38
CA ARG A 44 14.30 9.42 -7.47
C ARG A 44 13.42 10.50 -8.09
N LYS A 45 13.40 10.58 -9.43
CA LYS A 45 12.56 11.54 -10.17
C LYS A 45 11.15 11.02 -10.42
N ILE A 46 10.94 9.73 -10.24
CA ILE A 46 9.65 9.05 -10.50
C ILE A 46 8.87 8.98 -9.20
N PRO A 47 7.72 9.64 -9.09
CA PRO A 47 6.87 9.50 -7.92
C PRO A 47 6.18 8.13 -7.93
N ILE A 48 6.32 7.41 -6.81
CA ILE A 48 5.72 6.08 -6.63
C ILE A 48 4.33 6.23 -6.02
N SER A 49 3.34 5.60 -6.64
CA SER A 49 1.98 5.54 -6.11
C SER A 49 1.84 4.33 -5.20
N LEU A 50 1.52 4.58 -3.93
CA LEU A 50 1.32 3.54 -2.93
C LEU A 50 -0.15 3.16 -2.85
N HIS A 51 -0.41 1.85 -2.78
CA HIS A 51 -1.71 1.28 -2.48
C HIS A 51 -1.51 0.07 -1.55
N CYS A 52 -2.56 -0.34 -0.86
CA CYS A 52 -2.51 -1.49 0.07
C CYS A 52 -1.34 -1.40 1.06
N TRP A 53 -1.11 -0.21 1.62
CA TRP A 53 0.09 0.09 2.43
C TRP A 53 0.13 -0.59 3.79
N GLN A 54 -0.94 -1.21 4.21
CA GLN A 54 -0.93 -2.09 5.37
C GLN A 54 -0.38 -3.48 5.05
N GLY A 55 -0.08 -3.79 3.78
CA GLY A 55 0.29 -5.11 3.32
C GLY A 55 -0.90 -6.08 3.38
N ASP A 56 -2.07 -5.55 3.57
CA ASP A 56 -3.32 -6.23 3.79
C ASP A 56 -4.39 -5.63 2.91
N ASP A 57 -5.33 -6.44 2.48
CA ASP A 57 -6.47 -5.93 1.75
C ASP A 57 -7.48 -5.39 2.76
N VAL A 58 -7.36 -4.10 3.06
CA VAL A 58 -8.36 -3.40 3.86
C VAL A 58 -9.68 -3.48 3.11
N GLY A 59 -10.64 -4.19 3.65
CA GLY A 59 -11.96 -4.39 3.04
C GLY A 59 -12.78 -3.11 2.87
N GLY A 60 -12.14 -1.96 3.09
CA GLY A 60 -12.74 -0.65 2.94
C GLY A 60 -13.75 -0.30 4.03
N PHE A 61 -14.42 0.81 3.80
CA PHE A 61 -15.40 1.36 4.73
C PHE A 61 -16.82 1.27 4.16
N GLU A 62 -16.97 0.44 3.14
CA GLU A 62 -18.27 0.08 2.56
C GLU A 62 -18.93 -1.01 3.40
N ASN A 63 -20.16 -0.79 3.81
CA ASN A 63 -20.90 -1.72 4.65
C ASN A 63 -21.68 -2.72 3.76
N HIS A 64 -20.96 -3.63 3.09
CA HIS A 64 -21.60 -4.62 2.20
C HIS A 64 -22.04 -5.91 2.89
N GLY A 65 -21.74 -6.10 4.17
CA GLY A 65 -22.12 -7.29 4.94
C GLY A 65 -21.53 -8.62 4.43
N THR A 66 -20.73 -8.59 3.39
CA THR A 66 -20.06 -9.75 2.83
C THR A 66 -18.61 -9.75 3.31
N GLY A 67 -18.20 -10.84 3.95
CA GLY A 67 -16.78 -11.05 4.24
C GLY A 67 -15.95 -11.01 2.96
N LEU A 68 -14.69 -10.64 3.05
CA LEU A 68 -13.73 -10.68 1.95
C LEU A 68 -13.71 -12.10 1.35
N THR A 69 -14.21 -12.22 0.14
CA THR A 69 -14.18 -13.46 -0.64
C THR A 69 -13.13 -13.32 -1.74
N GLY A 70 -11.91 -13.66 -1.44
CA GLY A 70 -10.81 -13.61 -2.41
C GLY A 70 -9.81 -12.49 -2.13
N GLY A 71 -8.56 -12.84 -2.22
CA GLY A 71 -7.42 -12.03 -1.86
C GLY A 71 -6.69 -12.59 -0.65
N ILE A 72 -5.50 -12.13 -0.42
CA ILE A 72 -4.73 -12.51 0.75
C ILE A 72 -5.33 -11.78 1.95
N ALA A 73 -6.24 -12.41 2.65
CA ALA A 73 -6.77 -11.91 3.91
C ALA A 73 -5.70 -12.04 5.01
N VAL A 74 -4.60 -11.33 4.87
CA VAL A 74 -3.57 -11.27 5.89
C VAL A 74 -3.92 -10.14 6.83
N THR A 75 -4.10 -10.45 8.07
CA THR A 75 -4.23 -9.46 9.11
C THR A 75 -2.85 -8.89 9.41
N GLY A 76 -2.65 -7.60 9.19
CA GLY A 76 -1.41 -6.92 9.53
C GLY A 76 -1.02 -7.17 10.98
N ASN A 77 0.29 -7.27 11.21
CA ASN A 77 0.80 -7.62 12.54
C ASN A 77 0.69 -6.47 13.56
N TYR A 78 0.43 -5.24 13.11
CA TYR A 78 0.36 -4.11 14.03
C TYR A 78 -0.19 -2.83 13.37
N PRO A 79 -1.09 -2.18 14.01
CA PRO A 79 -1.97 -2.57 15.12
C PRO A 79 -3.14 -3.45 14.68
N GLY A 80 -3.01 -4.12 13.55
CA GLY A 80 -4.05 -4.83 12.85
C GLY A 80 -4.61 -3.99 11.70
N LYS A 81 -5.73 -4.40 11.20
CA LYS A 81 -6.43 -3.79 10.07
C LYS A 81 -7.03 -2.44 10.45
N ALA A 82 -6.84 -1.41 9.64
CA ALA A 82 -7.49 -0.12 9.85
C ALA A 82 -9.02 -0.27 9.84
N ARG A 83 -9.66 0.33 10.81
CA ARG A 83 -11.10 0.24 11.06
C ARG A 83 -11.85 1.47 10.55
N ASN A 84 -11.13 2.52 10.27
CA ASN A 84 -11.65 3.81 9.80
C ASN A 84 -10.59 4.54 8.96
N PRO A 85 -10.98 5.58 8.21
CA PRO A 85 -10.06 6.34 7.37
C PRO A 85 -8.91 7.02 8.11
N ASP A 86 -9.11 7.42 9.37
CA ASP A 86 -8.05 8.09 10.14
C ASP A 86 -6.94 7.11 10.51
N GLU A 87 -7.29 5.90 10.92
CA GLU A 87 -6.31 4.84 11.16
C GLU A 87 -5.56 4.48 9.88
N LEU A 88 -6.26 4.41 8.75
CA LEU A 88 -5.66 4.11 7.46
C LEU A 88 -4.69 5.21 7.02
N ARG A 89 -5.02 6.48 7.24
CA ARG A 89 -4.12 7.63 7.02
C ARG A 89 -2.90 7.58 7.93
N ALA A 90 -3.08 7.25 9.20
CA ALA A 90 -1.97 7.14 10.16
C ALA A 90 -0.98 6.03 9.76
N ASP A 91 -1.47 4.89 9.30
CA ASP A 91 -0.63 3.80 8.79
C ASP A 91 0.12 4.22 7.52
N LEU A 92 -0.56 4.93 6.62
CA LEU A 92 0.11 5.48 5.43
C LEU A 92 1.20 6.48 5.80
N GLU A 93 0.99 7.36 6.76
CA GLU A 93 2.01 8.28 7.26
C GLU A 93 3.24 7.51 7.77
N LYS A 94 3.01 6.41 8.46
CA LYS A 94 4.09 5.56 8.93
C LYS A 94 4.85 4.93 7.78
N ALA A 95 4.16 4.42 6.76
CA ALA A 95 4.78 3.85 5.56
C ALA A 95 5.60 4.92 4.80
N LEU A 96 5.03 6.10 4.57
CA LEU A 96 5.70 7.21 3.88
C LEU A 96 6.96 7.68 4.61
N ALA A 97 6.97 7.64 5.95
CA ALA A 97 8.15 7.98 6.75
C ALA A 97 9.31 6.99 6.59
N LEU A 98 9.02 5.78 6.13
CA LEU A 98 10.01 4.70 5.95
C LEU A 98 10.51 4.57 4.51
N ILE A 99 9.77 5.10 3.55
CA ILE A 99 10.06 4.98 2.12
C ILE A 99 10.65 6.30 1.61
N PRO A 100 11.88 6.32 1.10
CA PRO A 100 12.46 7.53 0.54
C PRO A 100 11.84 7.90 -0.82
N GLY A 101 11.92 9.18 -1.18
CA GLY A 101 11.53 9.67 -2.50
C GLY A 101 10.24 10.47 -2.51
N ARG A 102 9.67 10.61 -3.72
CA ARG A 102 8.39 11.31 -3.92
C ARG A 102 7.28 10.29 -4.02
N HIS A 103 6.17 10.58 -3.37
CA HIS A 103 5.07 9.63 -3.28
C HIS A 103 3.77 10.18 -3.86
N ARG A 104 2.98 9.26 -4.32
CA ARG A 104 1.56 9.39 -4.62
C ARG A 104 0.80 8.36 -3.79
N ILE A 105 -0.48 8.52 -3.66
CA ILE A 105 -1.34 7.52 -3.03
C ILE A 105 -2.35 7.04 -4.07
N ASN A 106 -2.64 5.76 -4.08
CA ASN A 106 -3.68 5.17 -4.90
C ASN A 106 -4.85 4.79 -3.99
N LEU A 107 -5.92 5.57 -4.05
CA LEU A 107 -7.11 5.33 -3.25
C LEU A 107 -8.02 4.33 -3.95
N HIS A 108 -8.40 3.30 -3.22
CA HIS A 108 -9.47 2.42 -3.63
C HIS A 108 -10.85 3.08 -3.43
N ALA A 109 -11.80 2.75 -4.28
CA ALA A 109 -13.16 3.27 -4.18
C ALA A 109 -13.79 3.02 -2.80
N PHE A 110 -13.50 1.88 -2.20
CA PHE A 110 -14.02 1.51 -0.87
C PHE A 110 -13.33 2.22 0.31
N TYR A 111 -12.34 3.10 0.06
CA TYR A 111 -11.80 3.99 1.11
C TYR A 111 -12.61 5.29 1.24
N GLY A 112 -13.69 5.43 0.50
CA GLY A 112 -14.61 6.57 0.63
C GLY A 112 -15.19 6.69 2.03
N GLU A 113 -15.43 7.93 2.45
CA GLU A 113 -16.03 8.27 3.74
C GLU A 113 -17.54 8.45 3.54
N PHE A 114 -18.27 7.36 3.65
CA PHE A 114 -19.69 7.31 3.31
C PHE A 114 -20.63 7.64 4.49
N GLY A 115 -20.07 7.94 5.66
CA GLY A 115 -20.86 8.28 6.86
C GLY A 115 -21.79 7.15 7.33
N GLY A 116 -21.36 5.91 7.15
CA GLY A 116 -22.15 4.72 7.51
C GLY A 116 -23.28 4.38 6.53
N LYS A 117 -23.37 5.09 5.40
CA LYS A 117 -24.36 4.81 4.34
C LYS A 117 -23.78 3.81 3.35
N LYS A 118 -24.67 2.99 2.78
CA LYS A 118 -24.32 2.18 1.63
C LYS A 118 -24.33 3.07 0.38
N VAL A 119 -23.24 3.10 -0.35
CA VAL A 119 -23.07 3.83 -1.60
C VAL A 119 -22.58 2.86 -2.66
N ASP A 120 -23.33 2.69 -3.73
CA ASP A 120 -22.91 1.84 -4.85
C ASP A 120 -21.79 2.50 -5.67
N ARG A 121 -21.03 1.71 -6.41
CA ARG A 121 -19.87 2.20 -7.22
C ARG A 121 -20.22 3.34 -8.17
N ASN A 122 -21.39 3.32 -8.75
CA ASN A 122 -21.89 4.35 -9.68
C ASN A 122 -22.42 5.61 -8.96
N GLU A 123 -22.52 5.59 -7.64
CA GLU A 123 -22.98 6.71 -6.79
C GLU A 123 -21.82 7.39 -6.07
N ILE A 124 -20.59 6.87 -6.25
CA ILE A 124 -19.41 7.45 -5.64
C ILE A 124 -19.10 8.80 -6.30
N GLU A 125 -18.91 9.80 -5.47
CA GLU A 125 -18.61 11.17 -5.87
C GLU A 125 -17.33 11.68 -5.17
N PRO A 126 -16.67 12.72 -5.69
CA PRO A 126 -15.50 13.33 -5.07
C PRO A 126 -15.70 13.75 -3.61
N LYS A 127 -16.91 14.12 -3.24
CA LYS A 127 -17.27 14.49 -1.86
C LYS A 127 -16.95 13.40 -0.83
N HIS A 128 -17.04 12.13 -1.24
CA HIS A 128 -16.72 10.99 -0.38
C HIS A 128 -15.22 10.83 -0.09
N PHE A 129 -14.38 11.60 -0.78
CA PHE A 129 -12.93 11.60 -0.60
C PHE A 129 -12.39 12.96 -0.15
N GLN A 130 -13.25 13.89 0.26
CA GLN A 130 -12.85 15.26 0.58
C GLN A 130 -11.75 15.31 1.63
N ASN A 131 -11.88 14.54 2.71
CA ASN A 131 -10.84 14.50 3.75
C ASN A 131 -9.52 13.90 3.25
N TRP A 132 -9.57 12.91 2.35
CA TRP A 132 -8.40 12.37 1.68
C TRP A 132 -7.71 13.42 0.81
N ILE A 133 -8.48 14.19 0.06
CA ILE A 133 -7.99 15.25 -0.81
C ILE A 133 -7.28 16.32 0.01
N GLU A 134 -7.89 16.77 1.09
CA GLU A 134 -7.32 17.79 1.98
C GLU A 134 -6.06 17.28 2.67
N TRP A 135 -6.09 16.06 3.19
CA TRP A 135 -4.96 15.42 3.82
C TRP A 135 -3.77 15.26 2.85
N ALA A 136 -4.03 14.83 1.62
CA ALA A 136 -2.99 14.69 0.59
C ALA A 136 -2.40 16.05 0.18
N LYS A 137 -3.24 17.08 0.02
CA LYS A 137 -2.79 18.45 -0.29
C LYS A 137 -1.85 18.98 0.79
N GLN A 138 -2.19 18.84 2.06
CA GLN A 138 -1.36 19.28 3.19
C GLN A 138 0.03 18.63 3.16
N ARG A 139 0.13 17.40 2.66
CA ARG A 139 1.37 16.61 2.57
C ARG A 139 2.05 16.68 1.20
N LYS A 140 1.48 17.44 0.26
CA LYS A 140 1.97 17.56 -1.12
C LYS A 140 2.08 16.21 -1.83
N LEU A 141 1.17 15.31 -1.53
CA LEU A 141 1.06 14.00 -2.17
C LEU A 141 0.23 14.10 -3.45
N GLY A 142 0.67 13.39 -4.49
CA GLY A 142 -0.19 13.13 -5.64
C GLY A 142 -1.24 12.09 -5.30
N MET A 143 -2.35 12.06 -6.03
CA MET A 143 -3.42 11.08 -5.84
C MET A 143 -3.71 10.36 -7.14
N ASP A 144 -3.95 9.08 -7.03
CA ASP A 144 -4.48 8.20 -8.06
C ASP A 144 -5.73 7.52 -7.50
N PHE A 145 -6.58 7.01 -8.38
CA PHE A 145 -7.82 6.40 -7.97
C PHE A 145 -7.96 5.01 -8.61
N ASN A 146 -8.29 4.03 -7.78
CA ASN A 146 -8.65 2.70 -8.22
C ASN A 146 -10.16 2.49 -8.00
N PRO A 147 -10.95 2.31 -9.06
CA PRO A 147 -12.39 2.14 -8.93
C PRO A 147 -12.79 0.83 -8.23
N THR A 148 -11.84 -0.08 -8.01
CA THR A 148 -12.06 -1.33 -7.28
C THR A 148 -13.24 -2.12 -7.85
N CYS A 149 -13.16 -2.41 -9.15
CA CYS A 149 -14.24 -3.10 -9.87
C CYS A 149 -14.20 -4.63 -9.70
N PHE A 150 -13.28 -5.13 -8.90
CA PHE A 150 -13.19 -6.57 -8.59
C PHE A 150 -13.84 -6.88 -7.24
N SER A 151 -14.22 -8.13 -7.07
CA SER A 151 -14.86 -8.64 -5.83
C SER A 151 -16.12 -7.85 -5.40
N HIS A 152 -16.81 -7.25 -6.36
CA HIS A 152 -18.03 -6.51 -6.10
C HIS A 152 -19.24 -7.45 -6.14
N PRO A 153 -20.29 -7.27 -5.30
CA PRO A 153 -21.48 -8.12 -5.31
C PRO A 153 -22.22 -8.18 -6.65
N LYS A 154 -22.06 -7.15 -7.49
CA LYS A 154 -22.64 -7.12 -8.86
C LYS A 154 -21.75 -7.78 -9.92
N ALA A 155 -20.57 -8.27 -9.56
CA ALA A 155 -19.72 -9.06 -10.46
C ALA A 155 -20.20 -10.50 -10.44
N SER A 156 -20.81 -10.97 -11.55
CA SER A 156 -21.40 -12.30 -11.61
C SER A 156 -20.37 -13.44 -11.53
N ASP A 157 -19.15 -13.18 -11.98
CA ASP A 157 -18.02 -14.11 -11.84
C ASP A 157 -17.33 -13.99 -10.45
N GLY A 158 -17.81 -13.11 -9.58
CA GLY A 158 -17.23 -12.84 -8.28
C GLY A 158 -15.90 -12.10 -8.31
N PHE A 159 -15.42 -11.68 -9.48
CA PHE A 159 -14.10 -11.09 -9.63
C PHE A 159 -14.11 -9.72 -10.30
N THR A 160 -14.72 -9.56 -11.46
CA THR A 160 -14.72 -8.31 -12.22
C THR A 160 -16.13 -7.84 -12.57
N LEU A 161 -16.28 -6.53 -12.82
CA LEU A 161 -17.51 -5.96 -13.36
C LEU A 161 -17.59 -6.02 -14.89
N SER A 162 -16.66 -6.70 -15.53
CA SER A 162 -16.58 -6.82 -16.99
C SER A 162 -17.38 -8.00 -17.54
N HIS A 163 -18.26 -8.60 -16.76
CA HIS A 163 -19.10 -9.67 -17.22
C HIS A 163 -20.08 -9.17 -18.29
N THR A 164 -20.03 -9.75 -19.44
CA THR A 164 -20.96 -9.49 -20.54
C THR A 164 -21.86 -10.72 -20.70
N ASP A 165 -23.12 -10.58 -20.42
CA ASP A 165 -24.16 -11.51 -20.91
C ASP A 165 -24.82 -10.93 -22.13
#